data_844d5ff65afd02cca98cc6f1f0748b40
#
_entry.id   844d5ff65afd02cca98cc6f1f0748b40
#
_cell.length_a   1.000
_cell.length_b   1.000
_cell.length_c   1.000
_cell.angle_alpha   90.00
_cell.angle_beta   90.00
_cell.angle_gamma   90.00
#
_symmetry.space_group_name_H-M   'P 1'
#
loop_
_entity.id
_entity.type
_entity.pdbx_description
1 polymer ?
#
loop_
_entity_poly.entity_id
_entity_poly.type
_entity_poly.pdbx_seq_one_letter_code
_entity_poly.pdbx_strand_id
1 'polypeptide(L)'
;MTLPDLIESVRLRLPLWTPGEAADILAGRHRETWHPDYPRQDDRDAATMYRAGDPWAPRHIVRGETALGSIGFYGPPEAAADGVPEVEVGYGLVGEAQGWGFATEALRAVLVETDRVGVRVRASVEPTNSASIRVLATCGFTDLRGADEDGHLVMARPL
;
A
#
# COMPACT_ATOMS: atom_id res chain seq x y z
N MET A 1 11.27 -6.42 15.32
CA MET A 1 11.45 -5.16 14.59
C MET A 1 10.19 -4.85 13.78
N THR A 2 9.87 -3.59 13.64
CA THR A 2 8.63 -3.15 13.01
C THR A 2 8.90 -2.01 12.04
N LEU A 3 7.87 -1.62 11.27
CA LEU A 3 7.95 -0.49 10.36
C LEU A 3 7.85 0.83 11.15
N PRO A 4 8.54 1.88 10.72
CA PRO A 4 8.43 3.19 11.37
C PRO A 4 7.07 3.84 11.13
N ASP A 5 6.66 4.75 12.00
CA ASP A 5 5.40 5.49 11.86
C ASP A 5 5.39 6.38 10.60
N LEU A 6 6.54 6.91 10.23
CA LEU A 6 6.72 7.72 9.03
C LEU A 6 7.78 7.08 8.14
N ILE A 7 7.42 6.86 6.88
CA ILE A 7 8.33 6.46 5.81
C ILE A 7 8.41 7.63 4.83
N GLU A 8 9.60 7.97 4.39
CA GLU A 8 9.81 9.09 3.47
C GLU A 8 10.59 8.67 2.24
N SER A 9 10.34 9.36 1.14
CA SER A 9 11.09 9.25 -0.10
C SER A 9 11.43 10.66 -0.61
N VAL A 10 12.03 10.75 -1.80
CA VAL A 10 12.44 12.05 -2.34
C VAL A 10 11.28 13.03 -2.46
N ARG A 11 10.14 12.57 -2.95
CA ARG A 11 8.95 13.41 -3.22
C ARG A 11 7.80 13.18 -2.28
N LEU A 12 7.82 12.10 -1.46
CA LEU A 12 6.64 11.64 -0.74
C LEU A 12 6.91 11.43 0.74
N ARG A 13 5.84 11.58 1.52
CA ARG A 13 5.77 11.14 2.92
C ARG A 13 4.64 10.13 3.04
N LEU A 14 4.87 9.08 3.83
CA LEU A 14 3.92 7.98 4.02
C LEU A 14 3.61 7.82 5.51
N PRO A 15 2.87 8.77 6.10
CA PRO A 15 2.49 8.66 7.50
C PRO A 15 1.37 7.62 7.70
N LEU A 16 1.44 6.88 8.78
CA LEU A 16 0.34 6.00 9.18
C LEU A 16 -0.95 6.81 9.36
N TRP A 17 -2.08 6.23 8.96
CA TRP A 17 -3.37 6.80 9.31
C TRP A 17 -3.49 6.91 10.83
N THR A 18 -4.02 8.02 11.32
CA THR A 18 -4.43 8.14 12.72
C THR A 18 -5.82 7.51 12.90
N PRO A 19 -6.21 7.15 14.13
CA PRO A 19 -7.57 6.64 14.38
C PRO A 19 -8.66 7.61 13.89
N GLY A 20 -8.47 8.90 14.08
CA GLY A 20 -9.41 9.91 13.60
C GLY A 20 -9.50 9.98 12.08
N GLU A 21 -8.36 9.88 11.40
CA GLU A 21 -8.31 9.85 9.93
C GLU A 21 -8.96 8.59 9.38
N ALA A 22 -8.70 7.44 9.97
CA ALA A 22 -9.33 6.18 9.57
C ALA A 22 -10.85 6.24 9.73
N ALA A 23 -11.34 6.82 10.82
CA ALA A 23 -12.76 7.01 11.04
C ALA A 23 -13.39 7.94 9.98
N ASP A 24 -12.72 9.01 9.62
CA ASP A 24 -13.18 9.93 8.57
C ASP A 24 -13.21 9.25 7.20
N ILE A 25 -12.19 8.46 6.88
CA ILE A 25 -12.15 7.69 5.62
C ILE A 25 -13.32 6.71 5.57
N LEU A 26 -13.53 5.96 6.63
CA LEU A 26 -14.62 4.99 6.73
C LEU A 26 -15.99 5.65 6.57
N ALA A 27 -16.17 6.81 7.18
CA ALA A 27 -17.43 7.57 7.10
C ALA A 27 -17.58 8.36 5.80
N GLY A 28 -16.57 8.39 4.95
CA GLY A 28 -16.58 9.17 3.72
C GLY A 28 -16.45 10.68 3.95
N ARG A 29 -15.95 11.09 5.14
CA ARG A 29 -15.68 12.50 5.42
C ARG A 29 -14.37 12.93 4.81
N HIS A 30 -14.33 14.14 4.27
CA HIS A 30 -13.17 14.74 3.64
C HIS A 30 -12.44 15.67 4.61
N ARG A 31 -11.11 15.72 4.52
CA ARG A 31 -10.27 16.68 5.23
C ARG A 31 -9.63 17.67 4.27
N GLU A 32 -9.41 18.90 4.74
CA GLU A 32 -8.90 19.99 3.93
C GLU A 32 -7.54 19.70 3.29
N THR A 33 -6.68 18.96 3.97
CA THR A 33 -5.34 18.58 3.47
C THR A 33 -5.37 17.39 2.53
N TRP A 34 -6.52 16.84 2.23
CA TRP A 34 -6.67 15.72 1.32
C TRP A 34 -7.08 16.22 -0.06
N HIS A 35 -6.56 15.56 -1.11
CA HIS A 35 -7.02 15.81 -2.48
C HIS A 35 -8.54 15.65 -2.53
N PRO A 36 -9.27 16.46 -3.34
CA PRO A 36 -10.74 16.38 -3.42
C PRO A 36 -11.30 14.99 -3.70
N ASP A 37 -10.55 14.15 -4.44
CA ASP A 37 -10.97 12.80 -4.80
C ASP A 37 -10.49 11.74 -3.80
N TYR A 38 -9.81 12.13 -2.73
CA TYR A 38 -9.37 11.23 -1.67
C TYR A 38 -10.24 11.42 -0.41
N PRO A 39 -10.73 10.38 0.27
CA PRO A 39 -10.49 8.96 0.00
C PRO A 39 -11.27 8.41 -1.19
N ARG A 40 -10.70 7.40 -1.84
CA ARG A 40 -11.34 6.61 -2.87
C ARG A 40 -12.12 5.45 -2.24
N GLN A 41 -12.91 4.72 -3.04
CA GLN A 41 -13.62 3.55 -2.54
C GLN A 41 -12.67 2.49 -1.97
N ASP A 42 -11.54 2.24 -2.64
CA ASP A 42 -10.54 1.27 -2.14
C ASP A 42 -9.97 1.69 -0.79
N ASP A 43 -9.79 2.98 -0.55
CA ASP A 43 -9.32 3.50 0.74
C ASP A 43 -10.37 3.27 1.84
N ARG A 44 -11.65 3.44 1.52
CA ARG A 44 -12.74 3.13 2.44
C ARG A 44 -12.82 1.65 2.76
N ASP A 45 -12.62 0.80 1.74
CA ASP A 45 -12.60 -0.65 1.94
C ASP A 45 -11.44 -1.04 2.87
N ALA A 46 -10.26 -0.45 2.69
CA ALA A 46 -9.12 -0.66 3.58
C ALA A 46 -9.41 -0.20 5.02
N ALA A 47 -10.16 0.89 5.18
CA ALA A 47 -10.51 1.42 6.50
C ALA A 47 -11.39 0.48 7.32
N THR A 48 -12.13 -0.42 6.67
CA THR A 48 -12.97 -1.41 7.38
C THR A 48 -12.15 -2.38 8.24
N MET A 49 -10.87 -2.57 7.90
CA MET A 49 -9.96 -3.47 8.60
C MET A 49 -8.91 -2.73 9.43
N TYR A 50 -9.05 -1.41 9.57
CA TYR A 50 -8.08 -0.61 10.31
C TYR A 50 -8.00 -1.01 11.77
N ARG A 51 -6.78 -1.13 12.29
CA ARG A 51 -6.49 -1.35 13.72
C ARG A 51 -5.51 -0.29 14.20
N ALA A 52 -5.92 0.46 15.24
CA ALA A 52 -5.08 1.50 15.83
C ALA A 52 -3.78 0.90 16.38
N GLY A 53 -2.68 1.60 16.17
CA GLY A 53 -1.36 1.18 16.67
C GLY A 53 -0.69 0.06 15.88
N ASP A 54 -1.31 -0.44 14.81
CA ASP A 54 -0.73 -1.46 13.96
C ASP A 54 0.27 -0.80 12.98
N PRO A 55 1.57 -1.14 13.04
CA PRO A 55 2.56 -0.56 12.11
C PRO A 55 2.37 -1.03 10.66
N TRP A 56 1.56 -2.07 10.45
CA TRP A 56 1.20 -2.58 9.11
C TRP A 56 -0.11 -2.01 8.59
N ALA A 57 -0.69 -1.06 9.30
CA ALA A 57 -1.91 -0.35 8.89
C ALA A 57 -1.64 0.54 7.67
N PRO A 58 -2.71 0.99 6.99
CA PRO A 58 -2.56 1.88 5.85
C PRO A 58 -1.88 3.21 6.19
N ARG A 59 -1.22 3.75 5.19
CA ARG A 59 -0.53 5.04 5.20
C ARG A 59 -1.10 5.92 4.12
N HIS A 60 -1.12 7.22 4.36
CA HIS A 60 -1.36 8.17 3.27
C HIS A 60 -0.14 8.23 2.36
N ILE A 61 -0.37 8.51 1.09
CA ILE A 61 0.68 8.93 0.16
C ILE A 61 0.56 10.44 0.04
N VAL A 62 1.51 11.16 0.63
CA VAL A 62 1.46 12.62 0.75
C VAL A 62 2.57 13.24 -0.07
N ARG A 63 2.18 14.17 -0.95
CA ARG A 63 3.14 15.04 -1.64
C ARG A 63 2.94 16.47 -1.16
N GLY A 64 4.03 17.10 -0.68
CA GLY A 64 3.89 18.38 -0.03
C GLY A 64 3.02 18.23 1.21
N GLU A 65 1.85 18.86 1.21
CA GLU A 65 0.88 18.77 2.31
C GLU A 65 -0.42 18.06 1.91
N THR A 66 -0.49 17.50 0.69
CA THR A 66 -1.71 16.94 0.15
C THR A 66 -1.65 15.41 0.09
N ALA A 67 -2.59 14.74 0.73
CA ALA A 67 -2.76 13.29 0.59
C ALA A 67 -3.40 12.98 -0.76
N LEU A 68 -2.72 12.13 -1.53
CA LEU A 68 -3.08 11.77 -2.91
C LEU A 68 -3.56 10.33 -3.05
N GLY A 69 -3.41 9.54 -2.03
CA GLY A 69 -3.75 8.13 -2.06
C GLY A 69 -3.30 7.41 -0.81
N SER A 70 -3.30 6.09 -0.86
CA SER A 70 -2.88 5.26 0.26
C SER A 70 -2.06 4.06 -0.17
N ILE A 71 -1.27 3.55 0.77
CA ILE A 71 -0.52 2.32 0.65
C ILE A 71 -0.54 1.61 2.00
N GLY A 72 -0.79 0.31 2.00
CA GLY A 72 -0.88 -0.44 3.24
C GLY A 72 -0.84 -1.93 3.02
N PHE A 73 -1.10 -2.69 4.07
CA PHE A 73 -1.04 -4.14 4.04
C PHE A 73 -2.38 -4.73 4.50
N TYR A 74 -2.71 -5.90 3.96
CA TYR A 74 -3.92 -6.65 4.33
C TYR A 74 -3.64 -7.52 5.56
N GLY A 75 -3.28 -6.89 6.67
CA GLY A 75 -2.98 -7.55 7.93
C GLY A 75 -1.48 -7.62 8.24
N PRO A 76 -1.14 -8.12 9.43
CA PRO A 76 0.26 -8.30 9.84
C PRO A 76 0.92 -9.46 9.08
N PRO A 77 2.26 -9.52 9.05
CA PRO A 77 2.96 -10.65 8.44
C PRO A 77 2.58 -11.99 9.05
N GLU A 78 2.44 -12.99 8.20
CA GLU A 78 2.20 -14.37 8.59
C GLU A 78 3.21 -15.28 7.89
N ALA A 79 3.61 -16.38 8.55
CA ALA A 79 4.53 -17.33 7.96
C ALA A 79 3.92 -17.98 6.71
N ALA A 80 4.61 -17.89 5.59
CA ALA A 80 4.25 -18.59 4.36
C ALA A 80 4.61 -20.09 4.48
N ALA A 81 4.29 -20.87 3.46
CA ALA A 81 4.54 -22.31 3.45
C ALA A 81 6.04 -22.66 3.63
N ASP A 82 6.92 -21.79 3.18
CA ASP A 82 8.37 -21.92 3.34
C ASP A 82 8.90 -21.36 4.67
N GLY A 83 8.01 -20.89 5.55
CA GLY A 83 8.36 -20.33 6.86
C GLY A 83 8.78 -18.86 6.83
N VAL A 84 8.91 -18.24 5.67
CA VAL A 84 9.27 -16.83 5.56
C VAL A 84 8.05 -15.96 5.91
N PRO A 85 8.20 -14.95 6.79
CA PRO A 85 7.11 -14.01 7.04
C PRO A 85 6.72 -13.27 5.76
N GLU A 86 5.44 -13.21 5.47
CA GLU A 86 4.93 -12.63 4.24
C GLU A 86 3.70 -11.79 4.50
N VAL A 87 3.53 -10.73 3.71
CA VAL A 87 2.42 -9.80 3.80
C VAL A 87 1.95 -9.40 2.40
N GLU A 88 0.69 -9.06 2.28
CA GLU A 88 0.15 -8.55 1.02
C GLU A 88 0.00 -7.04 1.06
N VAL A 89 0.54 -6.35 0.04
CA VAL A 89 0.47 -4.90 -0.10
C VAL A 89 -0.69 -4.50 -1.02
N GLY A 90 -1.34 -3.39 -0.68
CA GLY A 90 -2.28 -2.71 -1.55
C GLY A 90 -1.97 -1.22 -1.59
N TYR A 91 -2.20 -0.59 -2.73
CA TYR A 91 -1.94 0.84 -2.90
C TYR A 91 -2.80 1.42 -4.03
N GLY A 92 -2.94 2.72 -4.02
CA GLY A 92 -3.58 3.44 -5.10
C GLY A 92 -3.53 4.94 -4.91
N LEU A 93 -3.74 5.64 -6.00
CA LEU A 93 -3.70 7.09 -6.09
C LEU A 93 -4.97 7.61 -6.74
N VAL A 94 -5.37 8.83 -6.39
CA VAL A 94 -6.40 9.56 -7.15
C VAL A 94 -5.96 9.71 -8.61
N GLY A 95 -6.93 9.78 -9.53
CA GLY A 95 -6.63 9.77 -10.97
C GLY A 95 -5.62 10.83 -11.39
N GLU A 96 -5.76 12.04 -10.89
CA GLU A 96 -4.88 13.17 -11.21
C GLU A 96 -3.41 12.95 -10.77
N ALA A 97 -3.18 12.11 -9.77
CA ALA A 97 -1.84 11.79 -9.28
C ALA A 97 -1.20 10.59 -10.00
N GLN A 98 -1.91 9.93 -10.88
CA GLN A 98 -1.38 8.79 -11.64
C GLN A 98 -0.50 9.25 -12.80
N GLY A 99 0.44 8.39 -13.21
CA GLY A 99 1.34 8.67 -14.33
C GLY A 99 2.57 9.49 -14.01
N TRP A 100 2.79 9.82 -12.73
CA TRP A 100 3.94 10.61 -12.28
C TRP A 100 5.02 9.78 -11.58
N GLY A 101 4.81 8.47 -11.47
CA GLY A 101 5.74 7.57 -10.79
C GLY A 101 5.58 7.53 -9.27
N PHE A 102 4.56 8.13 -8.71
CA PHE A 102 4.36 8.16 -7.25
C PHE A 102 4.07 6.77 -6.66
N ALA A 103 3.29 5.95 -7.34
CA ALA A 103 3.01 4.59 -6.86
C ALA A 103 4.31 3.76 -6.76
N THR A 104 5.15 3.82 -7.79
CA THR A 104 6.46 3.15 -7.80
C THR A 104 7.35 3.67 -6.67
N GLU A 105 7.40 4.98 -6.50
CA GLU A 105 8.22 5.61 -5.45
C GLU A 105 7.73 5.21 -4.05
N ALA A 106 6.43 5.27 -3.80
CA ALA A 106 5.84 4.87 -2.52
C ALA A 106 6.11 3.39 -2.21
N LEU A 107 5.88 2.52 -3.19
CA LEU A 107 6.10 1.09 -3.01
C LEU A 107 7.58 0.78 -2.73
N ARG A 108 8.51 1.39 -3.47
CA ARG A 108 9.94 1.21 -3.20
C ARG A 108 10.33 1.65 -1.81
N ALA A 109 9.81 2.77 -1.33
CA ALA A 109 10.09 3.26 0.02
C ALA A 109 9.62 2.28 1.10
N VAL A 110 8.43 1.70 0.92
CA VAL A 110 7.90 0.69 1.83
C VAL A 110 8.73 -0.59 1.78
N LEU A 111 9.16 -1.02 0.59
CA LEU A 111 9.96 -2.24 0.43
C LEU A 111 11.34 -2.16 1.08
N VAL A 112 11.96 -0.99 1.14
CA VAL A 112 13.18 -0.79 1.92
C VAL A 112 12.95 -1.20 3.37
N GLU A 113 11.82 -0.82 3.94
CA GLU A 113 11.49 -1.12 5.33
C GLU A 113 11.09 -2.59 5.55
N THR A 114 10.35 -3.18 4.62
CA THR A 114 10.00 -4.60 4.71
C THR A 114 11.22 -5.49 4.57
N ASP A 115 12.18 -5.14 3.71
CA ASP A 115 13.45 -5.85 3.59
C ASP A 115 14.24 -5.78 4.90
N ARG A 116 14.28 -4.60 5.51
CA ARG A 116 15.00 -4.38 6.77
C ARG A 116 14.50 -5.28 7.89
N VAL A 117 13.22 -5.58 7.93
CA VAL A 117 12.62 -6.46 8.95
C VAL A 117 12.45 -7.90 8.49
N GLY A 118 12.92 -8.24 7.28
CA GLY A 118 12.91 -9.62 6.78
C GLY A 118 11.53 -10.15 6.38
N VAL A 119 10.63 -9.28 5.95
CA VAL A 119 9.28 -9.65 5.53
C VAL A 119 9.16 -9.62 4.02
N ARG A 120 8.70 -10.73 3.44
CA ARG A 120 8.45 -10.82 2.00
C ARG A 120 7.09 -10.21 1.67
N VAL A 121 7.02 -9.54 0.52
CA VAL A 121 5.80 -8.84 0.10
C VAL A 121 5.24 -9.48 -1.17
N ARG A 122 3.93 -9.71 -1.18
CA ARG A 122 3.18 -10.10 -2.38
C ARG A 122 2.09 -9.06 -2.66
N ALA A 123 1.54 -9.12 -3.85
CA ALA A 123 0.41 -8.30 -4.26
C ALA A 123 -0.54 -9.11 -5.14
N SER A 124 -1.82 -8.80 -5.06
CA SER A 124 -2.84 -9.31 -5.98
C SER A 124 -3.27 -8.18 -6.91
N VAL A 125 -3.37 -8.46 -8.19
CA VAL A 125 -3.70 -7.45 -9.19
C VAL A 125 -4.63 -8.03 -10.25
N GLU A 126 -5.60 -7.24 -10.70
CA GLU A 126 -6.44 -7.64 -11.82
C GLU A 126 -5.59 -7.81 -13.08
N PRO A 127 -5.77 -8.91 -13.85
CA PRO A 127 -4.98 -9.17 -15.05
C PRO A 127 -5.04 -8.05 -16.11
N THR A 128 -6.12 -7.27 -16.09
CA THR A 128 -6.31 -6.14 -17.00
C THR A 128 -5.70 -4.84 -16.51
N ASN A 129 -5.24 -4.79 -15.26
CA ASN A 129 -4.63 -3.60 -14.68
C ASN A 129 -3.13 -3.53 -15.06
N SER A 130 -2.86 -3.17 -16.32
CA SER A 130 -1.49 -3.13 -16.84
C SER A 130 -0.61 -2.09 -16.13
N ALA A 131 -1.19 -0.99 -15.69
CA ALA A 131 -0.45 0.05 -14.95
C ALA A 131 0.09 -0.48 -13.63
N SER A 132 -0.73 -1.18 -12.85
CA SER A 132 -0.31 -1.77 -11.58
C SER A 132 0.69 -2.92 -11.78
N ILE A 133 0.47 -3.77 -12.79
CA ILE A 133 1.41 -4.85 -13.14
C ILE A 133 2.79 -4.25 -13.44
N ARG A 134 2.84 -3.14 -14.18
CA ARG A 134 4.10 -2.46 -14.49
C ARG A 134 4.78 -1.91 -13.25
N VAL A 135 4.03 -1.31 -12.34
CA VAL A 135 4.56 -0.83 -11.05
C VAL A 135 5.17 -1.98 -10.26
N LEU A 136 4.44 -3.09 -10.14
CA LEU A 136 4.91 -4.28 -9.42
C LEU A 136 6.17 -4.86 -10.06
N ALA A 137 6.18 -5.04 -11.37
CA ALA A 137 7.35 -5.55 -12.09
C ALA A 137 8.57 -4.65 -11.90
N THR A 138 8.38 -3.33 -12.00
CA THR A 138 9.43 -2.34 -11.78
C THR A 138 10.01 -2.40 -10.37
N CYS A 139 9.19 -2.76 -9.38
CA CYS A 139 9.60 -2.89 -7.99
C CYS A 139 10.12 -4.29 -7.63
N GLY A 140 10.30 -5.18 -8.62
CA GLY A 140 10.91 -6.49 -8.41
C GLY A 140 9.95 -7.61 -8.03
N PHE A 141 8.66 -7.45 -8.25
CA PHE A 141 7.68 -8.51 -8.05
C PHE A 141 7.72 -9.50 -9.22
N THR A 142 8.74 -10.35 -9.23
CA THR A 142 9.06 -11.23 -10.35
C THR A 142 8.60 -12.68 -10.15
N ASP A 143 8.17 -13.04 -8.95
CA ASP A 143 7.66 -14.38 -8.66
C ASP A 143 6.15 -14.40 -8.95
N LEU A 144 5.78 -15.01 -10.08
CA LEU A 144 4.40 -15.13 -10.51
C LEU A 144 3.79 -16.41 -9.92
N ARG A 145 2.80 -16.27 -9.04
CA ARG A 145 2.19 -17.39 -8.31
C ARG A 145 0.85 -17.85 -8.87
N GLY A 146 0.51 -17.42 -10.09
CA GLY A 146 -0.77 -17.76 -10.71
C GLY A 146 -1.91 -16.85 -10.27
N ALA A 147 -3.15 -17.33 -10.39
CA ALA A 147 -4.35 -16.58 -10.06
C ALA A 147 -4.94 -17.06 -8.73
N ASP A 148 -5.50 -16.11 -7.95
CA ASP A 148 -6.27 -16.43 -6.75
C ASP A 148 -7.73 -16.82 -7.11
N GLU A 149 -8.55 -17.03 -6.07
CA GLU A 149 -9.95 -17.44 -6.24
C GLU A 149 -10.80 -16.42 -7.01
N ASP A 150 -10.43 -15.13 -6.93
CA ASP A 150 -11.12 -14.05 -7.62
C ASP A 150 -10.57 -13.80 -9.04
N GLY A 151 -9.58 -14.59 -9.48
CA GLY A 151 -8.96 -14.44 -10.79
C GLY A 151 -7.89 -13.35 -10.83
N HIS A 152 -7.47 -12.81 -9.69
CA HIS A 152 -6.38 -11.85 -9.63
C HIS A 152 -5.03 -12.54 -9.75
N LEU A 153 -4.10 -11.92 -10.46
CA LEU A 153 -2.72 -12.40 -10.51
C LEU A 153 -2.03 -12.15 -9.17
N VAL A 154 -1.37 -13.16 -8.64
CA VAL A 154 -0.56 -13.02 -7.42
C VAL A 154 0.91 -12.93 -7.82
N MET A 155 1.54 -11.84 -7.43
CA MET A 155 2.94 -11.55 -7.73
C MET A 155 3.68 -11.32 -6.41
N ALA A 156 4.83 -11.94 -6.24
CA ALA A 156 5.64 -11.76 -5.05
C ALA A 156 7.02 -11.21 -5.40
N ARG A 157 7.58 -10.48 -4.45
CA ARG A 157 8.93 -9.97 -4.55
C ARG A 157 9.83 -10.87 -3.71
N PRO A 158 10.83 -11.54 -4.32
CA PRO A 158 11.83 -12.31 -3.57
C PRO A 158 12.57 -11.41 -2.58
N LEU A 159 12.90 -11.96 -1.39
CA LEU A 159 13.74 -11.26 -0.41
C LEU A 159 15.19 -11.25 -0.89
#